data_7fe15f9b4848b48d13953f9223a0b186
#
_entry.id   7fe15f9b4848b48d13953f9223a0b186
#
_cell.length_a   1.000
_cell.length_b   1.000
_cell.length_c   1.000
_cell.angle_alpha   90.00
_cell.angle_beta   90.00
_cell.angle_gamma   90.00
#
_symmetry.space_group_name_H-M   'P 1'
#
loop_
_entity.id
_entity.type
_entity.pdbx_description
1 polymer ?
#
loop_
_entity_poly.entity_id
_entity_poly.type
_entity_poly.pdbx_seq_one_letter_code
_entity_poly.pdbx_strand_id
1 'polypeptide(L)'
;MERYDLLDRLPSSVRSHLSTGFHGLQPETPKPGDEVFSRVHNILVGSNRLALEAAARTAQALGFIPHILPTPLSEDTTDAARSFAGTLHSFLPIVQAPTCVLAGGETTVHLIGTGKGGRNQEFALVVAEELQGENGWALLSAGTDGIDGPTDAAGAFVDGSSIKRAQQKGLVSTLLLKENDSYPFFTALGDLFVPGPTSTNVMDIKIALLWPALHLP
;
A
#
# COMPACT_ATOMS: atom_id res chain seq x y z
N MET A 1 4.04 2.93 30.56
CA MET A 1 2.99 3.76 31.16
C MET A 1 3.54 5.10 31.62
N GLU A 2 4.65 5.13 32.33
CA GLU A 2 5.35 6.36 32.75
C GLU A 2 5.74 7.24 31.55
N ARG A 3 6.32 6.64 30.50
CA ARG A 3 6.75 7.36 29.27
C ARG A 3 5.65 8.21 28.61
N TYR A 4 4.37 7.85 28.81
CA TYR A 4 3.23 8.52 28.17
C TYR A 4 2.27 9.14 29.19
N ASP A 5 2.67 9.18 30.48
CA ASP A 5 1.87 9.72 31.58
C ASP A 5 0.43 9.17 31.64
N LEU A 6 0.33 7.84 31.52
CA LEU A 6 -0.97 7.18 31.43
C LEU A 6 -1.49 6.64 32.79
N LEU A 7 -0.65 6.60 33.83
CA LEU A 7 -0.97 5.92 35.09
C LEU A 7 -2.29 6.42 35.74
N ASP A 8 -2.45 7.74 35.80
CA ASP A 8 -3.63 8.35 36.41
C ASP A 8 -4.86 8.39 35.51
N ARG A 9 -4.68 8.08 34.24
CA ARG A 9 -5.75 8.04 33.20
C ARG A 9 -6.35 6.66 33.03
N LEU A 10 -5.73 5.62 33.58
CA LEU A 10 -6.21 4.24 33.50
C LEU A 10 -7.27 3.93 34.56
N PRO A 11 -8.30 3.13 34.21
CA PRO A 11 -9.19 2.56 35.23
C PRO A 11 -8.41 1.82 36.31
N SER A 12 -8.89 1.88 37.55
CA SER A 12 -8.19 1.29 38.69
C SER A 12 -7.94 -0.22 38.54
N SER A 13 -8.88 -0.95 37.96
CA SER A 13 -8.74 -2.39 37.66
C SER A 13 -7.60 -2.70 36.71
N VAL A 14 -7.44 -1.89 35.64
CA VAL A 14 -6.36 -2.02 34.65
C VAL A 14 -5.02 -1.70 35.30
N ARG A 15 -4.95 -0.60 36.06
CA ARG A 15 -3.74 -0.19 36.77
C ARG A 15 -3.31 -1.26 37.79
N SER A 16 -4.25 -1.80 38.60
CA SER A 16 -3.97 -2.87 39.55
C SER A 16 -3.44 -4.12 38.84
N HIS A 17 -4.07 -4.57 37.73
CA HIS A 17 -3.65 -5.73 37.01
C HIS A 17 -2.22 -5.57 36.44
N LEU A 18 -1.94 -4.43 35.81
CA LEU A 18 -0.61 -4.13 35.25
C LEU A 18 0.47 -4.00 36.34
N SER A 19 0.11 -3.41 37.52
CA SER A 19 1.02 -3.31 38.66
C SER A 19 1.34 -4.69 39.24
N THR A 20 0.34 -5.54 39.47
CA THR A 20 0.57 -6.91 39.94
C THR A 20 1.37 -7.75 38.96
N GLY A 21 1.14 -7.57 37.64
CA GLY A 21 1.96 -8.21 36.63
C GLY A 21 3.43 -7.75 36.63
N PHE A 22 3.66 -6.44 36.81
CA PHE A 22 5.01 -5.88 36.92
C PHE A 22 5.80 -6.44 38.11
N HIS A 23 5.12 -6.73 39.22
CA HIS A 23 5.72 -7.33 40.40
C HIS A 23 5.76 -8.87 40.36
N GLY A 24 5.43 -9.50 39.25
CA GLY A 24 5.43 -10.96 39.12
C GLY A 24 4.32 -11.68 39.88
N LEU A 25 3.28 -10.96 40.32
CA LEU A 25 2.14 -11.52 41.08
C LEU A 25 1.02 -12.03 40.15
N GLN A 26 1.19 -11.93 38.85
CA GLN A 26 0.29 -12.51 37.84
C GLN A 26 1.07 -13.56 37.05
N PRO A 27 0.40 -14.65 36.59
CA PRO A 27 0.99 -15.61 35.69
C PRO A 27 1.41 -14.91 34.39
N GLU A 28 2.61 -15.21 33.93
CA GLU A 28 3.09 -14.69 32.63
C GLU A 28 2.53 -15.53 31.48
N THR A 29 2.42 -14.92 30.30
CA THR A 29 2.06 -15.63 29.08
C THR A 29 3.14 -16.65 28.70
N PRO A 30 2.79 -17.80 28.09
CA PRO A 30 3.78 -18.78 27.63
C PRO A 30 4.83 -18.15 26.73
N LYS A 31 6.07 -18.58 26.90
CA LYS A 31 7.24 -18.08 26.17
C LYS A 31 7.73 -19.12 25.14
N PRO A 32 8.50 -18.71 24.13
CA PRO A 32 9.12 -19.63 23.20
C PRO A 32 9.92 -20.71 23.97
N GLY A 33 9.63 -21.97 23.68
CA GLY A 33 10.25 -23.13 24.35
C GLY A 33 9.43 -23.76 25.47
N ASP A 34 8.32 -23.14 25.90
CA ASP A 34 7.43 -23.74 26.87
C ASP A 34 6.75 -25.01 26.31
N GLU A 35 6.54 -26.01 27.17
CA GLU A 35 5.99 -27.31 26.80
C GLU A 35 4.60 -27.20 26.11
N VAL A 36 3.83 -26.17 26.44
CA VAL A 36 2.51 -25.90 25.82
C VAL A 36 2.60 -25.81 24.28
N PHE A 37 3.74 -25.40 23.74
CA PHE A 37 3.97 -25.29 22.29
C PHE A 37 4.48 -26.57 21.63
N SER A 38 4.80 -27.63 22.38
CA SER A 38 5.38 -28.88 21.83
C SER A 38 4.48 -29.57 20.79
N ARG A 39 3.18 -29.28 20.80
CA ARG A 39 2.18 -29.81 19.85
C ARG A 39 1.60 -28.74 18.92
N VAL A 40 2.19 -27.54 18.91
CA VAL A 40 1.73 -26.43 18.06
C VAL A 40 2.57 -26.37 16.82
N HIS A 41 1.93 -26.40 15.66
CA HIS A 41 2.56 -26.23 14.35
C HIS A 41 1.96 -24.99 13.68
N ASN A 42 2.77 -23.95 13.49
CA ASN A 42 2.37 -22.77 12.77
C ASN A 42 2.69 -22.96 11.28
N ILE A 43 1.66 -22.93 10.44
CA ILE A 43 1.81 -23.05 8.98
C ILE A 43 1.41 -21.72 8.35
N LEU A 44 2.36 -21.06 7.69
CA LEU A 44 2.11 -19.83 6.93
C LEU A 44 1.49 -20.20 5.58
N VAL A 45 0.17 -19.98 5.44
CA VAL A 45 -0.60 -20.33 4.22
C VAL A 45 -0.68 -19.18 3.23
N GLY A 46 -0.41 -17.94 3.64
CA GLY A 46 -0.41 -16.75 2.80
C GLY A 46 0.47 -15.65 3.40
N SER A 47 1.08 -14.86 2.55
CA SER A 47 1.84 -13.67 2.93
C SER A 47 1.92 -12.70 1.77
N ASN A 48 2.27 -11.45 2.03
CA ASN A 48 2.52 -10.46 0.98
C ASN A 48 3.57 -10.95 -0.02
N ARG A 49 4.66 -11.55 0.46
CA ARG A 49 5.71 -12.12 -0.39
C ARG A 49 5.18 -13.20 -1.34
N LEU A 50 4.34 -14.11 -0.86
CA LEU A 50 3.72 -15.15 -1.71
C LEU A 50 2.78 -14.54 -2.75
N ALA A 51 2.05 -13.48 -2.40
CA ALA A 51 1.20 -12.74 -3.35
C ALA A 51 2.05 -12.07 -4.44
N LEU A 52 3.14 -11.40 -4.08
CA LEU A 52 4.07 -10.80 -5.04
C LEU A 52 4.72 -11.84 -5.97
N GLU A 53 5.09 -12.99 -5.45
CA GLU A 53 5.63 -14.09 -6.25
C GLU A 53 4.58 -14.69 -7.21
N ALA A 54 3.32 -14.76 -6.79
CA ALA A 54 2.23 -15.16 -7.68
C ALA A 54 1.99 -14.12 -8.80
N ALA A 55 1.99 -12.83 -8.45
CA ALA A 55 1.91 -11.74 -9.42
C ALA A 55 3.07 -11.76 -10.40
N ALA A 56 4.29 -12.02 -9.94
CA ALA A 56 5.49 -12.13 -10.79
C ALA A 56 5.35 -13.31 -11.80
N ARG A 57 4.89 -14.47 -11.33
CA ARG A 57 4.64 -15.61 -12.25
C ARG A 57 3.59 -15.28 -13.30
N THR A 58 2.52 -14.58 -12.91
CA THR A 58 1.47 -14.15 -13.84
C THR A 58 2.00 -13.13 -14.84
N ALA A 59 2.78 -12.14 -14.39
CA ALA A 59 3.41 -11.16 -15.24
C ALA A 59 4.33 -11.84 -16.28
N GLN A 60 5.14 -12.80 -15.84
CA GLN A 60 6.01 -13.58 -16.74
C GLN A 60 5.22 -14.38 -17.77
N ALA A 61 4.12 -15.01 -17.37
CA ALA A 61 3.25 -15.74 -18.31
C ALA A 61 2.59 -14.82 -19.35
N LEU A 62 2.39 -13.54 -19.00
CA LEU A 62 1.88 -12.49 -19.90
C LEU A 62 2.98 -11.80 -20.73
N GLY A 63 4.22 -12.24 -20.63
CA GLY A 63 5.34 -11.70 -21.42
C GLY A 63 6.06 -10.51 -20.80
N PHE A 64 5.81 -10.19 -19.54
CA PHE A 64 6.54 -9.15 -18.80
C PHE A 64 7.75 -9.73 -18.09
N ILE A 65 8.80 -8.94 -17.93
CA ILE A 65 9.95 -9.24 -17.07
C ILE A 65 9.61 -8.75 -15.64
N PRO A 66 9.40 -9.64 -14.66
CA PRO A 66 9.02 -9.22 -13.33
C PRO A 66 10.21 -8.81 -12.48
N HIS A 67 10.06 -7.71 -11.74
CA HIS A 67 10.99 -7.21 -10.73
C HIS A 67 10.24 -6.99 -9.42
N ILE A 68 10.49 -7.84 -8.42
CA ILE A 68 9.95 -7.65 -7.06
C ILE A 68 10.95 -6.80 -6.28
N LEU A 69 10.50 -5.65 -5.76
CA LEU A 69 11.33 -4.82 -4.91
C LEU A 69 11.63 -5.55 -3.58
N PRO A 70 12.90 -5.51 -3.11
CA PRO A 70 13.34 -6.34 -1.98
C PRO A 70 12.80 -5.87 -0.63
N THR A 71 12.54 -4.55 -0.48
CA THR A 71 12.11 -3.94 0.77
C THR A 71 10.62 -3.69 0.75
N PRO A 72 9.86 -4.21 1.73
CA PRO A 72 8.44 -3.88 1.88
C PRO A 72 8.26 -2.39 2.16
N LEU A 73 7.19 -1.82 1.60
CA LEU A 73 6.77 -0.44 1.88
C LEU A 73 6.13 -0.39 3.27
N SER A 74 6.61 0.47 4.16
CA SER A 74 6.14 0.56 5.56
C SER A 74 6.15 1.97 6.15
N GLU A 75 6.57 2.96 5.38
CA GLU A 75 6.69 4.36 5.74
C GLU A 75 5.40 5.15 5.47
N ASP A 76 5.46 6.47 5.61
CA ASP A 76 4.41 7.39 5.15
C ASP A 76 4.06 7.13 3.67
N THR A 77 2.76 7.18 3.36
CA THR A 77 2.25 6.85 2.01
C THR A 77 2.84 7.76 0.93
N THR A 78 2.95 9.06 1.21
CA THR A 78 3.47 10.03 0.26
C THR A 78 4.97 9.79 0.01
N ASP A 79 5.75 9.53 1.04
CA ASP A 79 7.19 9.28 0.92
C ASP A 79 7.45 7.95 0.20
N ALA A 80 6.72 6.90 0.55
CA ALA A 80 6.78 5.61 -0.15
C ALA A 80 6.43 5.74 -1.63
N ALA A 81 5.37 6.49 -1.95
CA ALA A 81 4.93 6.70 -3.34
C ALA A 81 5.98 7.49 -4.15
N ARG A 82 6.60 8.52 -3.58
CA ARG A 82 7.70 9.26 -4.22
C ARG A 82 8.92 8.37 -4.47
N SER A 83 9.31 7.58 -3.47
CA SER A 83 10.42 6.63 -3.60
C SER A 83 10.15 5.59 -4.70
N PHE A 84 8.92 5.08 -4.75
CA PHE A 84 8.49 4.15 -5.79
C PHE A 84 8.47 4.80 -7.17
N ALA A 85 7.93 6.02 -7.31
CA ALA A 85 7.95 6.80 -8.54
C ALA A 85 9.39 7.05 -9.04
N GLY A 86 10.30 7.40 -8.14
CA GLY A 86 11.73 7.53 -8.45
C GLY A 86 12.34 6.23 -8.99
N THR A 87 11.92 5.09 -8.43
CA THR A 87 12.31 3.78 -8.96
C THR A 87 11.78 3.59 -10.38
N LEU A 88 10.49 3.83 -10.63
CA LEU A 88 9.91 3.72 -11.98
C LEU A 88 10.58 4.67 -12.98
N HIS A 89 10.84 5.91 -12.56
CA HIS A 89 11.52 6.89 -13.39
C HIS A 89 12.93 6.43 -13.80
N SER A 90 13.64 5.71 -12.95
CA SER A 90 14.95 5.12 -13.28
C SER A 90 14.86 3.96 -14.28
N PHE A 91 13.75 3.22 -14.28
CA PHE A 91 13.51 2.13 -15.23
C PHE A 91 13.08 2.64 -16.60
N LEU A 92 12.21 3.65 -16.68
CA LEU A 92 11.57 4.11 -17.93
C LEU A 92 12.54 4.35 -19.09
N PRO A 93 13.70 5.04 -18.92
CA PRO A 93 14.61 5.30 -20.03
C PRO A 93 15.41 4.07 -20.49
N ILE A 94 15.47 3.00 -19.72
CA ILE A 94 16.30 1.82 -20.00
C ILE A 94 15.48 0.56 -20.30
N VAL A 95 14.17 0.62 -20.17
CA VAL A 95 13.28 -0.51 -20.48
C VAL A 95 13.35 -0.86 -21.96
N GLN A 96 13.79 -2.08 -22.28
CA GLN A 96 13.88 -2.61 -23.64
C GLN A 96 12.81 -3.67 -23.96
N ALA A 97 12.11 -4.17 -22.95
CA ALA A 97 11.05 -5.15 -23.08
C ALA A 97 9.96 -4.86 -22.04
N PRO A 98 8.71 -5.31 -22.24
CA PRO A 98 7.65 -5.16 -21.24
C PRO A 98 8.12 -5.64 -19.86
N THR A 99 8.04 -4.76 -18.87
CA THR A 99 8.59 -4.97 -17.53
C THR A 99 7.48 -4.76 -16.49
N CYS A 100 7.43 -5.60 -15.46
CA CYS A 100 6.50 -5.49 -14.34
C CYS A 100 7.27 -5.25 -13.05
N VAL A 101 7.15 -4.08 -12.45
CA VAL A 101 7.73 -3.77 -11.15
C VAL A 101 6.68 -3.99 -10.06
N LEU A 102 7.02 -4.81 -9.08
CA LEU A 102 6.14 -5.25 -8.00
C LEU A 102 6.69 -4.80 -6.66
N ALA A 103 5.83 -4.22 -5.84
CA ALA A 103 6.12 -3.90 -4.45
C ALA A 103 4.93 -4.28 -3.57
N GLY A 104 5.20 -4.56 -2.32
CA GLY A 104 4.17 -4.85 -1.32
C GLY A 104 4.52 -4.27 0.03
N GLY A 105 3.62 -4.38 0.96
CA GLY A 105 3.76 -3.82 2.29
C GLY A 105 2.51 -3.08 2.71
N GLU A 106 2.61 -2.22 3.70
CA GLU A 106 1.48 -1.43 4.21
C GLU A 106 1.99 -0.06 4.66
N THR A 107 1.63 0.97 3.90
CA THR A 107 2.00 2.36 4.21
C THR A 107 0.97 3.01 5.13
N THR A 108 1.33 4.11 5.77
CA THR A 108 0.47 4.85 6.68
C THR A 108 0.16 6.23 6.12
N VAL A 109 -1.13 6.60 6.05
CA VAL A 109 -1.56 7.94 5.65
C VAL A 109 -1.44 8.90 6.83
N HIS A 110 -0.84 10.06 6.60
CA HIS A 110 -0.92 11.17 7.52
C HIS A 110 -2.18 12.01 7.24
N LEU A 111 -3.19 11.84 8.11
CA LEU A 111 -4.45 12.56 7.94
C LEU A 111 -4.30 14.03 8.32
N ILE A 112 -4.46 14.92 7.34
CA ILE A 112 -4.41 16.38 7.50
C ILE A 112 -5.80 16.98 7.22
N GLY A 113 -6.45 16.50 6.18
CA GLY A 113 -7.77 16.94 5.74
C GLY A 113 -8.93 16.06 6.24
N THR A 114 -10.11 16.35 5.73
CA THR A 114 -11.36 15.62 6.05
C THR A 114 -11.95 14.91 4.84
N GLY A 115 -11.19 14.79 3.76
CA GLY A 115 -11.60 14.18 2.51
C GLY A 115 -11.82 12.67 2.61
N LYS A 116 -12.22 12.08 1.51
CA LYS A 116 -12.46 10.64 1.36
C LYS A 116 -11.40 10.02 0.47
N GLY A 117 -10.75 8.96 0.98
CA GLY A 117 -9.72 8.21 0.26
C GLY A 117 -9.15 7.09 1.13
N GLY A 118 -8.08 6.50 0.66
CA GLY A 118 -7.30 5.51 1.38
C GLY A 118 -5.85 5.53 0.95
N ARG A 119 -4.98 4.78 1.65
CA ARG A 119 -3.54 4.77 1.40
C ARG A 119 -3.18 4.32 -0.03
N ASN A 120 -3.94 3.40 -0.59
CA ASN A 120 -3.68 2.91 -1.95
C ASN A 120 -4.05 3.92 -3.02
N GLN A 121 -5.17 4.60 -2.84
CA GLN A 121 -5.60 5.69 -3.72
C GLN A 121 -4.65 6.88 -3.60
N GLU A 122 -4.26 7.28 -2.39
CA GLU A 122 -3.29 8.36 -2.17
C GLU A 122 -1.94 8.01 -2.80
N PHE A 123 -1.44 6.79 -2.59
CA PHE A 123 -0.21 6.30 -3.22
C PHE A 123 -0.26 6.43 -4.75
N ALA A 124 -1.34 5.95 -5.37
CA ALA A 124 -1.52 6.03 -6.82
C ALA A 124 -1.54 7.48 -7.31
N LEU A 125 -2.23 8.39 -6.58
CA LEU A 125 -2.31 9.79 -6.95
C LEU A 125 -0.96 10.51 -6.84
N VAL A 126 -0.18 10.22 -5.81
CA VAL A 126 1.19 10.77 -5.66
C VAL A 126 2.09 10.28 -6.79
N VAL A 127 2.06 8.98 -7.14
CA VAL A 127 2.85 8.46 -8.27
C VAL A 127 2.42 9.11 -9.58
N ALA A 128 1.12 9.37 -9.79
CA ALA A 128 0.63 10.07 -10.98
C ALA A 128 1.16 11.51 -11.07
N GLU A 129 1.28 12.22 -9.96
CA GLU A 129 1.87 13.57 -9.89
C GLU A 129 3.37 13.54 -10.23
N GLU A 130 4.12 12.62 -9.58
CA GLU A 130 5.57 12.53 -9.75
C GLU A 130 5.98 12.11 -11.18
N LEU A 131 5.15 11.29 -11.86
CA LEU A 131 5.40 10.82 -13.24
C LEU A 131 4.50 11.48 -14.27
N GLN A 132 3.96 12.66 -13.97
CA GLN A 132 3.09 13.40 -14.87
C GLN A 132 3.77 13.66 -16.22
N GLY A 133 3.10 13.24 -17.31
CA GLY A 133 3.59 13.46 -18.66
C GLY A 133 4.61 12.42 -19.16
N GLU A 134 5.12 11.56 -18.29
CA GLU A 134 5.91 10.40 -18.71
C GLU A 134 4.99 9.36 -19.37
N ASN A 135 5.50 8.71 -20.41
CA ASN A 135 4.76 7.70 -21.18
C ASN A 135 5.32 6.31 -20.96
N GLY A 136 4.57 5.29 -21.34
CA GLY A 136 5.02 3.90 -21.31
C GLY A 136 4.94 3.26 -19.92
N TRP A 137 4.05 3.72 -19.06
CA TRP A 137 3.80 3.11 -17.76
C TRP A 137 2.33 3.14 -17.37
N ALA A 138 1.94 2.20 -16.51
CA ALA A 138 0.68 2.18 -15.77
C ALA A 138 0.91 1.52 -14.41
N LEU A 139 0.16 1.94 -13.39
CA LEU A 139 0.24 1.41 -12.04
C LEU A 139 -1.14 1.06 -11.51
N LEU A 140 -1.25 -0.08 -10.83
CA LEU A 140 -2.29 -0.39 -9.86
C LEU A 140 -1.67 -0.35 -8.46
N SER A 141 -2.31 0.39 -7.54
CA SER A 141 -2.05 0.32 -6.10
C SER A 141 -3.33 -0.14 -5.41
N ALA A 142 -3.29 -1.25 -4.67
CA ALA A 142 -4.49 -1.84 -4.08
C ALA A 142 -4.23 -2.64 -2.80
N GLY A 143 -5.20 -2.62 -1.89
CA GLY A 143 -5.30 -3.54 -0.75
C GLY A 143 -5.79 -4.91 -1.18
N THR A 144 -5.14 -5.97 -0.69
CA THR A 144 -5.50 -7.35 -1.07
C THR A 144 -6.81 -7.81 -0.45
N ASP A 145 -7.34 -7.14 0.57
CA ASP A 145 -8.65 -7.41 1.18
C ASP A 145 -9.83 -6.85 0.39
N GLY A 146 -9.55 -6.01 -0.62
CA GLY A 146 -10.57 -5.41 -1.48
C GLY A 146 -11.11 -4.09 -0.98
N ILE A 147 -10.52 -3.49 0.05
CA ILE A 147 -10.97 -2.24 0.69
C ILE A 147 -9.79 -1.30 0.89
N ASP A 148 -10.00 0.00 0.69
CA ASP A 148 -8.99 1.04 0.91
C ASP A 148 -9.60 2.24 1.64
N GLY A 149 -9.28 2.37 2.94
CA GLY A 149 -9.86 3.38 3.81
C GLY A 149 -11.40 3.26 3.93
N PRO A 150 -12.13 4.37 4.14
CA PRO A 150 -13.59 4.37 4.26
C PRO A 150 -14.29 4.37 2.88
N THR A 151 -13.75 3.62 1.90
CA THR A 151 -14.27 3.57 0.52
C THR A 151 -14.69 2.16 0.13
N ASP A 152 -15.38 2.01 -0.99
CA ASP A 152 -15.74 0.73 -1.60
C ASP A 152 -14.69 0.22 -2.60
N ALA A 153 -13.62 1.01 -2.81
CA ALA A 153 -12.52 0.64 -3.67
C ALA A 153 -11.41 -0.06 -2.89
N ALA A 154 -10.69 -0.97 -3.53
CA ALA A 154 -9.45 -1.55 -3.02
C ALA A 154 -8.23 -0.64 -3.28
N GLY A 155 -8.37 0.30 -4.20
CA GLY A 155 -7.33 1.20 -4.65
C GLY A 155 -7.66 1.84 -5.98
N ALA A 156 -6.63 2.17 -6.77
CA ALA A 156 -6.83 2.86 -8.04
C ALA A 156 -5.75 2.53 -9.08
N PHE A 157 -6.13 2.74 -10.35
CA PHE A 157 -5.23 2.72 -11.50
C PHE A 157 -4.76 4.15 -11.84
N VAL A 158 -3.52 4.27 -12.29
CA VAL A 158 -2.97 5.52 -12.84
C VAL A 158 -2.01 5.22 -13.99
N ASP A 159 -1.87 6.21 -14.87
CA ASP A 159 -0.89 6.26 -15.94
C ASP A 159 -0.41 7.71 -16.21
N GLY A 160 0.48 7.90 -17.15
CA GLY A 160 1.01 9.23 -17.50
C GLY A 160 -0.02 10.25 -17.99
N SER A 161 -1.25 9.81 -18.31
CA SER A 161 -2.35 10.69 -18.74
C SER A 161 -3.29 11.11 -17.61
N SER A 162 -3.23 10.45 -16.44
CA SER A 162 -4.21 10.58 -15.35
C SER A 162 -4.37 12.02 -14.87
N ILE A 163 -3.27 12.73 -14.63
CA ILE A 163 -3.30 14.14 -14.20
C ILE A 163 -3.90 15.05 -15.29
N LYS A 164 -3.52 14.84 -16.56
CA LYS A 164 -4.07 15.62 -17.68
C LYS A 164 -5.58 15.40 -17.84
N ARG A 165 -6.06 14.17 -17.69
CA ARG A 165 -7.50 13.83 -17.73
C ARG A 165 -8.25 14.50 -16.59
N ALA A 166 -7.66 14.55 -15.39
CA ALA A 166 -8.24 15.21 -14.23
C ALA A 166 -8.34 16.74 -14.42
N GLN A 167 -7.27 17.37 -14.92
CA GLN A 167 -7.25 18.79 -15.23
C GLN A 167 -8.33 19.18 -16.24
N GLN A 168 -8.58 18.36 -17.26
CA GLN A 168 -9.68 18.57 -18.23
C GLN A 168 -11.08 18.53 -17.57
N LYS A 169 -11.20 17.89 -16.41
CA LYS A 169 -12.42 17.84 -15.60
C LYS A 169 -12.44 18.90 -14.49
N GLY A 170 -11.46 19.81 -14.46
CA GLY A 170 -11.35 20.87 -13.46
C GLY A 170 -10.86 20.40 -12.09
N LEU A 171 -10.28 19.19 -11.99
CA LEU A 171 -9.73 18.66 -10.75
C LEU A 171 -8.28 19.10 -10.58
N VAL A 172 -7.91 19.45 -9.36
CA VAL A 172 -6.55 19.84 -8.96
C VAL A 172 -6.04 18.80 -7.94
N SER A 173 -5.24 17.85 -8.42
CA SER A 173 -4.72 16.72 -7.67
C SER A 173 -3.99 17.12 -6.39
N THR A 174 -3.16 18.17 -6.44
CA THR A 174 -2.41 18.67 -5.28
C THR A 174 -3.32 19.22 -4.16
N LEU A 175 -4.50 19.77 -4.49
CA LEU A 175 -5.48 20.19 -3.48
C LEU A 175 -6.18 18.98 -2.86
N LEU A 176 -6.52 17.99 -3.67
CA LEU A 176 -7.17 16.76 -3.22
C LEU A 176 -6.22 15.95 -2.31
N LEU A 177 -4.92 15.88 -2.63
CA LEU A 177 -3.92 15.26 -1.76
C LEU A 177 -3.81 15.95 -0.39
N LYS A 178 -3.84 17.30 -0.34
CA LYS A 178 -3.80 18.05 0.92
C LYS A 178 -5.01 17.80 1.82
N GLU A 179 -6.14 17.47 1.23
CA GLU A 179 -7.37 17.18 1.94
C GLU A 179 -7.58 15.67 2.19
N ASN A 180 -6.62 14.80 1.83
CA ASN A 180 -6.75 13.34 1.82
C ASN A 180 -7.99 12.87 1.04
N ASP A 181 -8.29 13.53 -0.10
CA ASP A 181 -9.54 13.39 -0.87
C ASP A 181 -9.31 12.74 -2.23
N SER A 182 -8.58 11.61 -2.23
CA SER A 182 -8.22 10.89 -3.46
C SER A 182 -9.39 10.14 -4.12
N TYR A 183 -10.42 9.76 -3.36
CA TYR A 183 -11.55 9.00 -3.88
C TYR A 183 -12.36 9.78 -4.96
N PRO A 184 -12.73 11.07 -4.79
CA PRO A 184 -13.42 11.84 -5.84
C PRO A 184 -12.59 12.00 -7.11
N PHE A 185 -11.25 12.10 -6.98
CA PHE A 185 -10.35 12.16 -8.13
C PHE A 185 -10.52 10.92 -9.02
N PHE A 186 -10.39 9.74 -8.45
CA PHE A 186 -10.49 8.48 -9.19
C PHE A 186 -11.90 8.16 -9.64
N THR A 187 -12.93 8.54 -8.84
CA THR A 187 -14.34 8.43 -9.23
C THR A 187 -14.60 9.21 -10.51
N ALA A 188 -14.13 10.45 -10.59
CA ALA A 188 -14.32 11.31 -11.75
C ALA A 188 -13.62 10.78 -13.02
N LEU A 189 -12.49 10.08 -12.86
CA LEU A 189 -11.76 9.47 -13.96
C LEU A 189 -12.28 8.08 -14.36
N GLY A 190 -13.00 7.40 -13.49
CA GLY A 190 -13.41 6.00 -13.66
C GLY A 190 -12.26 5.02 -13.44
N ASP A 191 -11.25 5.41 -12.66
CA ASP A 191 -10.01 4.66 -12.45
C ASP A 191 -9.95 3.97 -11.07
N LEU A 192 -11.05 3.92 -10.31
CA LEU A 192 -11.13 3.14 -9.08
C LEU A 192 -11.04 1.65 -9.39
N PHE A 193 -10.30 0.91 -8.57
CA PHE A 193 -10.29 -0.55 -8.57
C PHE A 193 -11.27 -1.07 -7.49
N VAL A 194 -12.41 -1.61 -7.92
CA VAL A 194 -13.51 -2.05 -7.05
C VAL A 194 -13.80 -3.54 -7.25
N PRO A 195 -12.96 -4.45 -6.72
CA PRO A 195 -13.17 -5.89 -6.85
C PRO A 195 -14.24 -6.44 -5.88
N GLY A 196 -14.59 -5.68 -4.85
CA GLY A 196 -15.33 -6.14 -3.68
C GLY A 196 -14.44 -6.91 -2.69
N PRO A 197 -14.99 -7.33 -1.53
CA PRO A 197 -14.26 -8.09 -0.51
C PRO A 197 -13.66 -9.39 -1.06
N THR A 198 -12.38 -9.63 -0.82
CA THR A 198 -11.64 -10.78 -1.35
C THR A 198 -11.56 -11.97 -0.38
N SER A 199 -11.99 -11.78 0.87
CA SER A 199 -11.87 -12.76 1.96
C SER A 199 -10.42 -13.15 2.28
N THR A 200 -9.44 -12.33 1.89
CA THR A 200 -8.03 -12.45 2.26
C THR A 200 -7.47 -11.10 2.66
N ASN A 201 -6.39 -11.07 3.42
CA ASN A 201 -5.61 -9.88 3.69
C ASN A 201 -4.14 -10.27 3.88
N VAL A 202 -3.32 -9.85 2.94
CA VAL A 202 -1.86 -9.97 2.98
C VAL A 202 -1.21 -8.62 2.68
N MET A 203 -1.79 -7.54 3.23
CA MET A 203 -1.39 -6.15 3.02
C MET A 203 -1.66 -5.67 1.58
N ASP A 204 -0.93 -4.63 1.17
CA ASP A 204 -1.13 -4.01 -0.14
C ASP A 204 -0.18 -4.57 -1.19
N ILE A 205 -0.57 -4.37 -2.46
CA ILE A 205 0.23 -4.69 -3.63
C ILE A 205 0.29 -3.49 -4.57
N LYS A 206 1.47 -3.22 -5.12
CA LYS A 206 1.71 -2.22 -6.15
C LYS A 206 2.23 -2.97 -7.39
N ILE A 207 1.54 -2.80 -8.50
CA ILE A 207 1.86 -3.45 -9.77
C ILE A 207 2.05 -2.36 -10.81
N ALA A 208 3.30 -2.08 -11.17
CA ALA A 208 3.61 -1.14 -12.25
C ALA A 208 4.04 -1.91 -13.50
N LEU A 209 3.40 -1.61 -14.61
CA LEU A 209 3.75 -2.12 -15.92
C LEU A 209 4.49 -1.03 -16.70
N LEU A 210 5.62 -1.39 -17.30
CA LEU A 210 6.46 -0.49 -18.08
C LEU A 210 6.64 -1.05 -19.49
N TRP A 211 6.57 -0.16 -20.49
CA TRP A 211 6.79 -0.52 -21.89
C TRP A 211 7.94 0.32 -22.48
N PRO A 212 8.74 -0.25 -23.38
CA PRO A 212 9.71 0.52 -24.14
C PRO A 212 9.06 1.74 -24.79
N ALA A 213 9.74 2.89 -24.76
CA ALA A 213 9.30 4.02 -25.54
C ALA A 213 9.19 3.56 -27.03
N LEU A 214 7.99 3.69 -27.62
CA LEU A 214 7.83 3.48 -29.02
C LEU A 214 8.65 4.56 -29.73
N HIS A 215 9.83 4.20 -30.22
CA HIS A 215 10.49 5.02 -31.22
C HIS A 215 9.64 4.90 -32.48
N LEU A 216 8.65 5.79 -32.63
CA LEU A 216 8.04 6.01 -33.93
C LEU A 216 9.15 6.58 -34.83
N PRO A 217 9.40 5.97 -36.01
CA PRO A 217 10.39 6.44 -36.94
C PRO A 217 10.06 7.83 -37.50
#